data_96dbba7bb1cee566b22dae2917d5d50a
#
_entry.id   96dbba7bb1cee566b22dae2917d5d50a
#
_cell.length_a   1.000
_cell.length_b   1.000
_cell.length_c   1.000
_cell.angle_alpha   90.00
_cell.angle_beta   90.00
_cell.angle_gamma   90.00
#
_symmetry.space_group_name_H-M   'P 1'
#
loop_
_entity.id
_entity.type
_entity.pdbx_description
1 polymer ?
#
loop_
_entity_poly.entity_id
_entity_poly.type
_entity_poly.pdbx_seq_one_letter_code
_entity_poly.pdbx_strand_id
1 'polypeptide(L)'
;MNYNQTLEFLFSSLVSYQEKGPEAYKPGLERITAFCKHLGNPQRNYFTIHVAGTNGKGSVSHMLASVLQQAGYRTGLYTSPHLRDFRERILVDGEMIPKQKVVNFVDKHYDCMKELGLSFFEMSTALAFDYFDQSDVEVAVIETGLGGRLDATNLIIPIVSVITNIGLDHMALLGDTLPKIAAEKAGIIKKSIPVVIGEKSD
;
A
#
# COMPACT_ATOMS: atom_id res chain seq x y z
N MET A 1 -19.74 13.85 2.02
CA MET A 1 -18.66 14.88 2.14
C MET A 1 -18.30 15.43 0.77
N ASN A 2 -17.71 16.64 0.67
CA ASN A 2 -16.99 17.03 -0.55
C ASN A 2 -15.55 16.49 -0.52
N TYR A 3 -14.81 16.59 -1.65
CA TYR A 3 -13.47 16.01 -1.76
C TYR A 3 -12.46 16.56 -0.71
N ASN A 4 -12.52 17.87 -0.41
CA ASN A 4 -11.62 18.47 0.58
C ASN A 4 -11.90 17.95 1.99
N GLN A 5 -13.17 17.88 2.39
CA GLN A 5 -13.58 17.29 3.66
C GLN A 5 -13.20 15.82 3.78
N THR A 6 -13.29 15.08 2.67
CA THR A 6 -12.83 13.69 2.60
C THR A 6 -11.33 13.57 2.85
N LEU A 7 -10.53 14.46 2.23
CA LEU A 7 -9.09 14.49 2.47
C LEU A 7 -8.76 14.90 3.91
N GLU A 8 -9.44 15.89 4.47
CA GLU A 8 -9.28 16.30 5.87
C GLU A 8 -9.54 15.12 6.82
N PHE A 9 -10.60 14.35 6.58
CA PHE A 9 -10.87 13.12 7.35
C PHE A 9 -9.74 12.11 7.21
N LEU A 10 -9.30 11.78 6.00
CA LEU A 10 -8.22 10.85 5.77
C LEU A 10 -6.92 11.31 6.47
N PHE A 11 -6.58 12.60 6.34
CA PHE A 11 -5.36 13.15 6.93
C PHE A 11 -5.44 13.38 8.43
N SER A 12 -6.62 13.46 9.03
CA SER A 12 -6.77 13.62 10.49
C SER A 12 -6.07 12.53 11.29
N SER A 13 -6.02 11.31 10.76
CA SER A 13 -5.27 10.20 11.36
C SER A 13 -3.74 10.31 11.20
N LEU A 14 -3.25 11.08 10.19
CA LEU A 14 -1.83 11.40 10.02
C LEU A 14 -1.35 12.47 11.01
N VAL A 15 -2.15 13.49 11.26
CA VAL A 15 -1.82 14.55 12.24
C VAL A 15 -1.58 13.93 13.62
N SER A 16 -2.44 12.96 14.01
CA SER A 16 -2.25 12.21 15.24
C SER A 16 -0.90 11.47 15.31
N TYR A 17 -0.39 10.98 14.19
CA TYR A 17 0.94 10.35 14.12
C TYR A 17 2.07 11.39 14.22
N GLN A 18 1.94 12.51 13.53
CA GLN A 18 2.95 13.60 13.56
C GLN A 18 3.05 14.24 14.94
N GLU A 19 1.93 14.40 15.65
CA GLU A 19 1.89 14.98 16.99
C GLU A 19 2.38 14.03 18.08
N LYS A 20 2.06 12.73 17.98
CA LYS A 20 2.37 11.71 18.99
C LYS A 20 3.64 10.90 18.68
N GLY A 21 4.23 11.10 17.50
CA GLY A 21 5.43 10.39 17.08
C GLY A 21 5.27 8.88 16.98
N PRO A 22 6.34 8.10 17.20
CA PRO A 22 6.32 6.63 17.10
C PRO A 22 5.27 5.94 17.99
N GLU A 23 4.82 6.58 19.09
CA GLU A 23 3.79 6.06 19.97
C GLU A 23 2.41 5.95 19.30
N ALA A 24 2.15 6.75 18.26
CA ALA A 24 0.93 6.66 17.47
C ALA A 24 0.97 5.52 16.42
N TYR A 25 2.16 4.95 16.19
CA TYR A 25 2.29 3.80 15.30
C TYR A 25 1.70 2.56 15.98
N LYS A 26 0.61 2.07 15.46
CA LYS A 26 -0.05 0.85 15.95
C LYS A 26 0.30 -0.28 14.97
N PRO A 27 1.39 -1.02 15.21
CA PRO A 27 1.74 -2.16 14.36
C PRO A 27 0.66 -3.23 14.44
N GLY A 28 0.48 -3.96 13.34
CA GLY A 28 -0.48 -5.05 13.26
C GLY A 28 -1.35 -4.96 12.00
N LEU A 29 -1.85 -6.10 11.58
CA LEU A 29 -2.68 -6.24 10.38
C LEU A 29 -4.17 -6.46 10.71
N GLU A 30 -4.52 -6.51 12.01
CA GLU A 30 -5.85 -6.90 12.47
C GLU A 30 -6.92 -5.93 11.96
N ARG A 31 -6.68 -4.61 12.07
CA ARG A 31 -7.63 -3.57 11.67
C ARG A 31 -7.88 -3.58 10.18
N ILE A 32 -6.79 -3.54 9.38
CA ILE A 32 -6.90 -3.57 7.90
C ILE A 32 -7.49 -4.90 7.43
N THR A 33 -7.18 -6.02 8.10
CA THR A 33 -7.78 -7.33 7.81
C THR A 33 -9.29 -7.31 8.04
N ALA A 34 -9.75 -6.78 9.18
CA ALA A 34 -11.16 -6.65 9.50
C ALA A 34 -11.88 -5.75 8.48
N PHE A 35 -11.25 -4.64 8.10
CA PHE A 35 -11.82 -3.73 7.11
C PHE A 35 -11.85 -4.33 5.70
N CYS A 36 -10.80 -4.99 5.25
CA CYS A 36 -10.82 -5.71 3.97
C CYS A 36 -11.89 -6.81 3.95
N LYS A 37 -12.10 -7.51 5.07
CA LYS A 37 -13.22 -8.47 5.19
C LYS A 37 -14.58 -7.79 5.07
N HIS A 38 -14.77 -6.61 5.67
CA HIS A 38 -15.99 -5.79 5.51
C HIS A 38 -16.21 -5.39 4.04
N LEU A 39 -15.14 -5.13 3.28
CA LEU A 39 -15.18 -4.82 1.84
C LEU A 39 -15.38 -6.07 0.95
N GLY A 40 -15.39 -7.30 1.50
CA GLY A 40 -15.47 -8.55 0.74
C GLY A 40 -14.12 -9.09 0.26
N ASN A 41 -13.01 -8.62 0.82
CA ASN A 41 -11.62 -8.96 0.47
C ASN A 41 -11.25 -8.68 -0.99
N PRO A 42 -11.44 -7.45 -1.48
CA PRO A 42 -11.22 -7.08 -2.88
C PRO A 42 -9.80 -7.39 -3.38
N GLN A 43 -8.78 -7.35 -2.49
CA GLN A 43 -7.38 -7.64 -2.82
C GLN A 43 -7.13 -9.09 -3.29
N ARG A 44 -8.14 -9.95 -3.31
CA ARG A 44 -8.04 -11.35 -3.75
C ARG A 44 -8.57 -11.60 -5.15
N ASN A 45 -9.16 -10.58 -5.78
CA ASN A 45 -9.88 -10.72 -7.03
C ASN A 45 -9.02 -10.46 -8.28
N TYR A 46 -7.75 -10.06 -8.10
CA TYR A 46 -6.80 -9.79 -9.18
C TYR A 46 -5.39 -10.23 -8.76
N PHE A 47 -4.50 -10.40 -9.74
CA PHE A 47 -3.11 -10.72 -9.46
C PHE A 47 -2.37 -9.51 -8.89
N THR A 48 -1.35 -9.75 -8.06
CA THR A 48 -0.56 -8.67 -7.47
C THR A 48 0.94 -8.93 -7.60
N ILE A 49 1.71 -7.85 -7.73
CA ILE A 49 3.16 -7.81 -7.56
C ILE A 49 3.44 -6.95 -6.33
N HIS A 50 4.19 -7.48 -5.36
CA HIS A 50 4.45 -6.77 -4.11
C HIS A 50 5.88 -6.24 -4.08
N VAL A 51 6.05 -4.93 -3.90
CA VAL A 51 7.36 -4.25 -3.97
C VAL A 51 7.73 -3.66 -2.62
N ALA A 52 8.82 -4.13 -2.02
CA ALA A 52 9.44 -3.56 -0.82
C ALA A 52 10.86 -3.10 -1.11
N GLY A 53 11.47 -2.38 -0.17
CA GLY A 53 12.85 -1.91 -0.27
C GLY A 53 13.08 -0.64 0.55
N THR A 54 14.31 -0.20 0.67
CA THR A 54 14.64 1.11 1.25
C THR A 54 14.45 2.19 0.20
N ASN A 55 15.15 2.13 -0.89
CA ASN A 55 15.10 3.08 -2.00
C ASN A 55 14.60 2.40 -3.29
N GLY A 56 14.08 3.19 -4.23
CA GLY A 56 13.72 2.72 -5.55
C GLY A 56 12.39 1.96 -5.67
N LYS A 57 11.64 1.76 -4.56
CA LYS A 57 10.33 1.09 -4.59
C LYS A 57 9.39 1.70 -5.65
N GLY A 58 9.13 3.00 -5.55
CA GLY A 58 8.24 3.72 -6.47
C GLY A 58 8.72 3.64 -7.92
N SER A 59 10.03 3.82 -8.17
CA SER A 59 10.61 3.70 -9.52
C SER A 59 10.37 2.32 -10.12
N VAL A 60 10.68 1.26 -9.36
CA VAL A 60 10.47 -0.13 -9.80
C VAL A 60 8.97 -0.39 -10.00
N SER A 61 8.11 0.09 -9.11
CA SER A 61 6.65 -0.08 -9.23
C SER A 61 6.11 0.58 -10.50
N HIS A 62 6.53 1.80 -10.82
CA HIS A 62 6.14 2.48 -12.06
C HIS A 62 6.66 1.78 -13.31
N MET A 63 7.92 1.29 -13.30
CA MET A 63 8.49 0.53 -14.43
C MET A 63 7.71 -0.76 -14.67
N LEU A 64 7.40 -1.52 -13.61
CA LEU A 64 6.60 -2.75 -13.70
C LEU A 64 5.20 -2.47 -14.24
N ALA A 65 4.52 -1.44 -13.72
CA ALA A 65 3.20 -1.06 -14.19
C ALA A 65 3.23 -0.67 -15.68
N SER A 66 4.23 0.11 -16.11
CA SER A 66 4.40 0.49 -17.51
C SER A 66 4.60 -0.71 -18.43
N VAL A 67 5.41 -1.69 -18.03
CA VAL A 67 5.62 -2.92 -18.81
C VAL A 67 4.33 -3.73 -18.92
N LEU A 68 3.57 -3.89 -17.83
CA LEU A 68 2.30 -4.61 -17.82
C LEU A 68 1.26 -3.93 -18.74
N GLN A 69 1.15 -2.60 -18.66
CA GLN A 69 0.27 -1.82 -19.55
C GLN A 69 0.64 -2.00 -21.02
N GLN A 70 1.93 -1.93 -21.37
CA GLN A 70 2.40 -2.16 -22.74
C GLN A 70 2.16 -3.62 -23.20
N ALA A 71 2.12 -4.57 -22.29
CA ALA A 71 1.74 -5.95 -22.58
C ALA A 71 0.21 -6.16 -22.71
N GLY A 72 -0.59 -5.11 -22.52
CA GLY A 72 -2.04 -5.13 -22.71
C GLY A 72 -2.85 -5.50 -21.47
N TYR A 73 -2.22 -5.65 -20.29
CA TYR A 73 -2.95 -5.91 -19.05
C TYR A 73 -3.58 -4.64 -18.48
N ARG A 74 -4.82 -4.74 -18.00
CA ARG A 74 -5.43 -3.70 -17.19
C ARG A 74 -4.73 -3.63 -15.84
N THR A 75 -3.96 -2.57 -15.63
CA THR A 75 -2.94 -2.51 -14.59
C THR A 75 -3.28 -1.51 -13.50
N GLY A 76 -3.33 -1.99 -12.26
CA GLY A 76 -3.37 -1.15 -11.06
C GLY A 76 -1.96 -0.79 -10.58
N LEU A 77 -1.79 0.40 -10.00
CA LEU A 77 -0.56 0.82 -9.34
C LEU A 77 -0.88 1.54 -8.04
N TYR A 78 -0.34 1.02 -6.93
CA TYR A 78 -0.39 1.67 -5.62
C TYR A 78 1.02 2.05 -5.16
N THR A 79 1.26 3.35 -4.93
CA THR A 79 2.56 3.89 -4.51
C THR A 79 2.43 4.91 -3.38
N SER A 80 3.53 5.16 -2.67
CA SER A 80 3.60 6.16 -1.60
C SER A 80 5.03 6.69 -1.39
N PRO A 81 5.17 7.96 -0.92
CA PRO A 81 4.12 8.97 -0.77
C PRO A 81 3.68 9.60 -2.11
N HIS A 82 2.63 10.41 -2.11
CA HIS A 82 2.30 11.30 -3.22
C HIS A 82 3.10 12.62 -3.14
N LEU A 83 3.22 13.32 -4.25
CA LEU A 83 3.95 14.60 -4.34
C LEU A 83 3.04 15.82 -4.21
N ARG A 84 1.88 15.83 -4.88
CA ARG A 84 0.95 16.95 -4.94
C ARG A 84 -0.49 16.58 -4.66
N ASP A 85 -0.98 15.48 -5.25
CA ASP A 85 -2.37 15.05 -5.15
C ASP A 85 -2.43 13.65 -4.53
N PHE A 86 -3.29 13.47 -3.53
CA PHE A 86 -3.53 12.18 -2.90
C PHE A 86 -3.76 11.05 -3.90
N ARG A 87 -4.43 11.36 -5.01
CA ARG A 87 -4.81 10.40 -6.06
C ARG A 87 -3.64 9.81 -6.84
N GLU A 88 -2.45 10.44 -6.77
CA GLU A 88 -1.21 9.90 -7.34
C GLU A 88 -0.85 8.52 -6.76
N ARG A 89 -1.38 8.20 -5.56
CA ARG A 89 -1.16 6.92 -4.90
C ARG A 89 -1.86 5.76 -5.57
N ILE A 90 -2.94 6.03 -6.34
CA ILE A 90 -3.86 5.00 -6.85
C ILE A 90 -4.11 5.27 -8.33
N LEU A 91 -3.48 4.50 -9.17
CA LEU A 91 -3.62 4.61 -10.62
C LEU A 91 -4.19 3.32 -11.22
N VAL A 92 -5.02 3.47 -12.26
CA VAL A 92 -5.40 2.36 -13.16
C VAL A 92 -5.06 2.80 -14.56
N ASP A 93 -4.26 2.01 -15.26
CA ASP A 93 -3.74 2.29 -16.59
C ASP A 93 -3.09 3.69 -16.74
N GLY A 94 -2.40 4.14 -15.67
CA GLY A 94 -1.74 5.44 -15.59
C GLY A 94 -2.65 6.60 -15.18
N GLU A 95 -3.97 6.39 -15.12
CA GLU A 95 -4.94 7.42 -14.74
C GLU A 95 -5.25 7.40 -13.24
N MET A 96 -5.23 8.57 -12.63
CA MET A 96 -5.52 8.73 -11.20
C MET A 96 -6.96 8.37 -10.88
N ILE A 97 -7.18 7.73 -9.73
CA ILE A 97 -8.51 7.48 -9.19
C ILE A 97 -9.35 8.78 -9.22
N PRO A 98 -10.60 8.76 -9.76
CA PRO A 98 -11.48 9.92 -9.77
C PRO A 98 -11.79 10.42 -8.35
N LYS A 99 -11.79 11.75 -8.14
CA LYS A 99 -12.15 12.36 -6.85
C LYS A 99 -13.45 11.81 -6.27
N GLN A 100 -14.45 11.61 -7.14
CA GLN A 100 -15.76 11.10 -6.72
C GLN A 100 -15.69 9.68 -6.18
N LYS A 101 -14.79 8.83 -6.70
CA LYS A 101 -14.59 7.47 -6.17
C LYS A 101 -14.00 7.51 -4.76
N VAL A 102 -13.06 8.43 -4.48
CA VAL A 102 -12.50 8.64 -3.14
C VAL A 102 -13.61 9.09 -2.17
N VAL A 103 -14.42 10.07 -2.56
CA VAL A 103 -15.53 10.59 -1.74
C VAL A 103 -16.53 9.47 -1.45
N ASN A 104 -17.00 8.77 -2.48
CA ASN A 104 -17.99 7.71 -2.34
C ASN A 104 -17.53 6.58 -1.43
N PHE A 105 -16.27 6.18 -1.55
CA PHE A 105 -15.68 5.14 -0.69
C PHE A 105 -15.66 5.58 0.78
N VAL A 106 -15.17 6.79 1.04
CA VAL A 106 -15.09 7.29 2.41
C VAL A 106 -16.49 7.50 2.99
N ASP A 107 -17.42 8.11 2.27
CA ASP A 107 -18.79 8.31 2.73
C ASP A 107 -19.48 6.97 3.06
N LYS A 108 -19.31 5.98 2.20
CA LYS A 108 -19.94 4.66 2.36
C LYS A 108 -19.40 3.90 3.57
N HIS A 109 -18.12 4.06 3.89
CA HIS A 109 -17.43 3.24 4.90
C HIS A 109 -16.97 4.04 6.12
N TYR A 110 -17.40 5.29 6.26
CA TYR A 110 -16.97 6.25 7.27
C TYR A 110 -17.05 5.69 8.70
N ASP A 111 -18.22 5.17 9.07
CA ASP A 111 -18.46 4.67 10.43
C ASP A 111 -17.56 3.46 10.76
N CYS A 112 -17.44 2.52 9.83
CA CYS A 112 -16.58 1.36 10.00
C CYS A 112 -15.09 1.74 10.11
N MET A 113 -14.60 2.70 9.32
CA MET A 113 -13.23 3.22 9.42
C MET A 113 -12.97 3.84 10.80
N LYS A 114 -13.92 4.61 11.34
CA LYS A 114 -13.82 5.22 12.67
C LYS A 114 -13.87 4.19 13.78
N GLU A 115 -14.79 3.25 13.71
CA GLU A 115 -14.94 2.18 14.71
C GLU A 115 -13.68 1.33 14.82
N LEU A 116 -13.08 0.96 13.68
CA LEU A 116 -11.83 0.21 13.63
C LEU A 116 -10.60 1.07 13.98
N GLY A 117 -10.72 2.40 13.97
CA GLY A 117 -9.61 3.31 14.23
C GLY A 117 -8.48 3.17 13.20
N LEU A 118 -8.85 3.08 11.92
CA LEU A 118 -7.88 2.90 10.83
C LEU A 118 -6.94 4.10 10.71
N SER A 119 -5.68 3.81 10.45
CA SER A 119 -4.70 4.82 10.08
C SER A 119 -4.93 5.30 8.64
N PHE A 120 -4.37 6.47 8.29
CA PHE A 120 -4.37 6.97 6.92
C PHE A 120 -3.87 5.94 5.91
N PHE A 121 -2.78 5.24 6.24
CA PHE A 121 -2.19 4.29 5.33
C PHE A 121 -3.08 3.05 5.14
N GLU A 122 -3.70 2.55 6.21
CA GLU A 122 -4.68 1.46 6.13
C GLU A 122 -5.90 1.85 5.29
N MET A 123 -6.44 3.08 5.48
CA MET A 123 -7.57 3.59 4.69
C MET A 123 -7.21 3.73 3.20
N SER A 124 -6.04 4.30 2.89
CA SER A 124 -5.59 4.48 1.49
C SER A 124 -5.29 3.15 0.80
N THR A 125 -4.72 2.18 1.53
CA THR A 125 -4.46 0.83 1.01
C THR A 125 -5.77 0.09 0.70
N ALA A 126 -6.74 0.14 1.61
CA ALA A 126 -8.05 -0.49 1.40
C ALA A 126 -8.84 0.16 0.25
N LEU A 127 -8.78 1.50 0.13
CA LEU A 127 -9.35 2.22 -1.00
C LEU A 127 -8.72 1.76 -2.34
N ALA A 128 -7.39 1.59 -2.37
CA ALA A 128 -6.72 1.10 -3.57
C ALA A 128 -7.19 -0.30 -3.93
N PHE A 129 -7.28 -1.20 -2.96
CA PHE A 129 -7.75 -2.56 -3.18
C PHE A 129 -9.19 -2.61 -3.73
N ASP A 130 -10.10 -1.85 -3.12
CA ASP A 130 -11.50 -1.76 -3.56
C ASP A 130 -11.63 -1.13 -4.95
N TYR A 131 -10.85 -0.07 -5.23
CA TYR A 131 -10.89 0.60 -6.52
C TYR A 131 -10.34 -0.27 -7.65
N PHE A 132 -9.30 -1.05 -7.41
CA PHE A 132 -8.74 -1.98 -8.40
C PHE A 132 -9.73 -3.09 -8.75
N ASP A 133 -10.41 -3.66 -7.76
CA ASP A 133 -11.47 -4.64 -7.96
C ASP A 133 -12.65 -4.05 -8.76
N GLN A 134 -13.17 -2.89 -8.35
CA GLN A 134 -14.25 -2.20 -9.08
C GLN A 134 -13.88 -1.75 -10.50
N SER A 135 -12.58 -1.70 -10.80
CA SER A 135 -12.05 -1.28 -12.10
C SER A 135 -11.63 -2.45 -12.98
N ASP A 136 -11.96 -3.70 -12.58
CA ASP A 136 -11.61 -4.92 -13.30
C ASP A 136 -10.10 -5.01 -13.61
N VAL A 137 -9.24 -4.59 -12.66
CA VAL A 137 -7.78 -4.68 -12.78
C VAL A 137 -7.38 -6.15 -12.85
N GLU A 138 -6.53 -6.51 -13.81
CA GLU A 138 -6.01 -7.87 -13.95
C GLU A 138 -4.76 -8.10 -13.10
N VAL A 139 -3.86 -7.11 -13.07
CA VAL A 139 -2.62 -7.14 -12.27
C VAL A 139 -2.38 -5.80 -11.60
N ALA A 140 -2.19 -5.80 -10.29
CA ALA A 140 -1.82 -4.60 -9.54
C ALA A 140 -0.39 -4.67 -9.01
N VAL A 141 0.39 -3.62 -9.23
CA VAL A 141 1.70 -3.42 -8.59
C VAL A 141 1.48 -2.63 -7.30
N ILE A 142 1.85 -3.23 -6.18
CA ILE A 142 1.60 -2.72 -4.84
C ILE A 142 2.94 -2.43 -4.14
N GLU A 143 3.20 -1.15 -3.88
CA GLU A 143 4.35 -0.71 -3.10
C GLU A 143 4.03 -0.75 -1.60
N THR A 144 4.95 -1.27 -0.78
CA THR A 144 4.87 -1.16 0.69
C THR A 144 5.10 0.29 1.13
N GLY A 145 4.39 0.74 2.16
CA GLY A 145 4.65 2.04 2.79
C GLY A 145 5.91 2.01 3.64
N LEU A 146 6.00 1.05 4.55
CA LEU A 146 7.10 0.93 5.51
C LEU A 146 7.39 -0.53 5.85
N GLY A 147 8.66 -0.92 5.74
CA GLY A 147 9.09 -2.27 6.08
C GLY A 147 8.54 -3.31 5.10
N GLY A 148 7.64 -4.14 5.55
CA GLY A 148 6.97 -5.19 4.77
C GLY A 148 6.09 -6.07 5.65
N ARG A 149 6.65 -6.72 6.67
CA ARG A 149 5.98 -7.73 7.50
C ARG A 149 4.64 -7.23 8.11
N LEU A 150 4.63 -6.03 8.66
CA LEU A 150 3.47 -5.39 9.30
C LEU A 150 2.90 -4.23 8.47
N ASP A 151 3.32 -4.11 7.20
CA ASP A 151 2.76 -3.11 6.30
C ASP A 151 1.31 -3.47 5.91
N ALA A 152 0.42 -2.47 5.86
CA ALA A 152 -0.99 -2.69 5.54
C ALA A 152 -1.21 -3.37 4.17
N THR A 153 -0.25 -3.24 3.24
CA THR A 153 -0.29 -3.92 1.95
C THR A 153 -0.05 -5.43 2.05
N ASN A 154 0.50 -5.93 3.16
CA ASN A 154 0.92 -7.33 3.30
C ASN A 154 -0.24 -8.35 3.50
N LEU A 155 -1.47 -7.95 3.19
CA LEU A 155 -2.64 -8.81 3.10
C LEU A 155 -2.75 -9.56 1.78
N ILE A 156 -1.96 -9.17 0.77
CA ILE A 156 -1.98 -9.79 -0.55
C ILE A 156 -1.14 -11.07 -0.59
N ILE A 157 -1.49 -11.94 -1.54
CA ILE A 157 -0.67 -13.08 -1.94
C ILE A 157 -0.20 -12.79 -3.37
N PRO A 158 1.00 -12.23 -3.55
CA PRO A 158 1.45 -11.79 -4.85
C PRO A 158 1.87 -12.97 -5.73
N ILE A 159 1.89 -12.76 -7.05
CA ILE A 159 2.52 -13.71 -8.00
C ILE A 159 4.05 -13.61 -7.98
N VAL A 160 4.59 -12.47 -7.57
CA VAL A 160 6.03 -12.26 -7.34
C VAL A 160 6.22 -11.16 -6.28
N SER A 161 7.19 -11.34 -5.39
CA SER A 161 7.66 -10.31 -4.47
C SER A 161 8.97 -9.71 -4.98
N VAL A 162 9.13 -8.38 -4.82
CA VAL A 162 10.35 -7.67 -5.22
C VAL A 162 10.92 -6.93 -4.01
N ILE A 163 12.21 -7.10 -3.72
CA ILE A 163 12.93 -6.29 -2.74
C ILE A 163 13.99 -5.50 -3.49
N THR A 164 13.82 -4.19 -3.61
CA THR A 164 14.69 -3.34 -4.41
C THR A 164 16.11 -3.26 -3.85
N ASN A 165 16.23 -2.89 -2.59
CA ASN A 165 17.48 -2.90 -1.82
C ASN A 165 17.20 -2.86 -0.31
N ILE A 166 18.27 -3.07 0.48
CA ILE A 166 18.26 -2.96 1.94
C ILE A 166 19.26 -1.89 2.34
N GLY A 167 18.81 -0.86 3.05
CA GLY A 167 19.64 0.21 3.59
C GLY A 167 19.15 0.64 4.97
N LEU A 168 19.98 1.38 5.69
CA LEU A 168 19.63 1.95 7.00
C LEU A 168 18.64 3.08 6.80
N ASP A 169 17.39 2.84 7.18
CA ASP A 169 16.30 3.82 7.15
C ASP A 169 15.22 3.43 8.17
N HIS A 170 14.49 4.41 8.66
CA HIS A 170 13.43 4.20 9.66
C HIS A 170 13.85 3.31 10.86
N MET A 171 15.09 3.47 11.33
CA MET A 171 15.73 2.60 12.32
C MET A 171 14.93 2.49 13.62
N ALA A 172 14.22 3.54 14.02
CA ALA A 172 13.37 3.55 15.20
C ALA A 172 12.19 2.54 15.12
N LEU A 173 11.78 2.15 13.90
CA LEU A 173 10.63 1.27 13.67
C LEU A 173 11.06 -0.10 13.11
N LEU A 174 12.07 -0.13 12.26
CA LEU A 174 12.49 -1.35 11.54
C LEU A 174 13.71 -2.05 12.19
N GLY A 175 14.34 -1.38 13.16
CA GLY A 175 15.58 -1.86 13.80
C GLY A 175 16.83 -1.15 13.30
N ASP A 176 17.89 -1.27 14.07
CA ASP A 176 19.14 -0.51 13.99
C ASP A 176 20.24 -1.21 13.18
N THR A 177 19.93 -2.33 12.55
CA THR A 177 20.88 -3.12 11.73
C THR A 177 20.27 -3.56 10.42
N LEU A 178 21.12 -3.71 9.38
CA LEU A 178 20.68 -4.22 8.08
C LEU A 178 19.93 -5.56 8.16
N PRO A 179 20.37 -6.57 8.94
CA PRO A 179 19.61 -7.81 9.10
C PRO A 179 18.20 -7.63 9.67
N LYS A 180 18.01 -6.72 10.66
CA LYS A 180 16.68 -6.43 11.21
C LYS A 180 15.77 -5.79 10.16
N ILE A 181 16.29 -4.80 9.43
CA ILE A 181 15.56 -4.14 8.35
C ILE A 181 15.23 -5.11 7.21
N ALA A 182 16.20 -5.98 6.88
CA ALA A 182 15.99 -7.04 5.88
C ALA A 182 14.87 -8.00 6.29
N ALA A 183 14.84 -8.42 7.56
CA ALA A 183 13.79 -9.30 8.09
C ALA A 183 12.39 -8.67 7.98
N GLU A 184 12.26 -7.37 8.29
CA GLU A 184 11.00 -6.65 8.14
C GLU A 184 10.55 -6.58 6.67
N LYS A 185 11.47 -6.28 5.74
CA LYS A 185 11.16 -6.23 4.31
C LYS A 185 10.86 -7.63 3.74
N ALA A 186 11.61 -8.65 4.17
CA ALA A 186 11.38 -10.03 3.78
C ALA A 186 10.00 -10.59 4.22
N GLY A 187 9.29 -9.90 5.12
CA GLY A 187 7.93 -10.25 5.50
C GLY A 187 6.91 -10.26 4.35
N ILE A 188 7.23 -9.66 3.20
CA ILE A 188 6.39 -9.73 1.99
C ILE A 188 6.59 -11.04 1.20
N ILE A 189 7.64 -11.81 1.50
CA ILE A 189 7.91 -13.08 0.82
C ILE A 189 6.89 -14.12 1.30
N LYS A 190 6.25 -14.79 0.37
CA LYS A 190 5.26 -15.84 0.66
C LYS A 190 5.78 -17.21 0.23
N LYS A 191 5.35 -18.24 0.96
CA LYS A 191 5.74 -19.63 0.63
C LYS A 191 5.37 -19.96 -0.82
N SER A 192 6.29 -20.54 -1.55
CA SER A 192 6.14 -20.96 -2.95
C SER A 192 5.89 -19.82 -3.96
N ILE A 193 6.12 -18.57 -3.55
CA ILE A 193 6.07 -17.41 -4.44
C ILE A 193 7.49 -16.95 -4.75
N PRO A 194 7.85 -16.74 -6.03
CA PRO A 194 9.15 -16.23 -6.41
C PRO A 194 9.44 -14.86 -5.81
N VAL A 195 10.71 -14.62 -5.49
CA VAL A 195 11.21 -13.32 -5.02
C VAL A 195 12.36 -12.86 -5.91
N VAL A 196 12.31 -11.58 -6.27
CA VAL A 196 13.41 -10.90 -6.98
C VAL A 196 14.08 -9.94 -5.99
N ILE A 197 15.39 -10.07 -5.87
CA ILE A 197 16.24 -9.17 -5.08
C ILE A 197 17.00 -8.28 -6.06
N GLY A 198 16.75 -6.96 -5.99
CA GLY A 198 17.30 -5.99 -6.94
C GLY A 198 18.79 -5.70 -6.71
N GLU A 199 19.21 -5.60 -5.44
CA GLU A 199 20.60 -5.35 -5.07
C GLU A 199 21.08 -6.45 -4.12
N LYS A 200 22.20 -7.07 -4.47
CA LYS A 200 22.91 -8.01 -3.59
C LYS A 200 23.95 -7.22 -2.80
N SER A 201 23.74 -7.07 -1.51
CA SER A 201 24.77 -6.61 -0.58
C SER A 201 25.59 -7.81 -0.07
N ASP A 202 26.89 -7.63 0.00
CA ASP A 202 27.82 -8.60 0.60
C ASP A 202 27.60 -8.72 2.10
#